data_ab0afa2048343b1755a9af0abfa9f1c4
#
_entry.id   ab0afa2048343b1755a9af0abfa9f1c4
#
_cell.length_a   1.000
_cell.length_b   1.000
_cell.length_c   1.000
_cell.angle_alpha   90.00
_cell.angle_beta   90.00
_cell.angle_gamma   90.00
#
_symmetry.space_group_name_H-M   'P 1'
#
loop_
_entity.id
_entity.type
_entity.pdbx_description
1 polymer ?
#
loop_
_entity_poly.entity_id
_entity_poly.type
_entity_poly.pdbx_seq_one_letter_code
_entity_poly.pdbx_strand_id
1 'polypeptide(L)' 'MTSDFKKEFLTPSELAERWRVHIGFVERWRREGKPPSFYTINGKILYKLAEIEDLESAKRQSN' A
#
# COMPACT_ATOMS: atom_id res chain seq x y z
N MET A 1 2.44 -15.15 -17.00
CA MET A 1 2.52 -14.51 -16.85
C MET A 1 1.67 -13.60 -16.68
N THR A 2 0.87 -13.49 -16.71
CA THR A 2 -0.09 -12.62 -16.64
C THR A 2 -0.49 -12.17 -15.34
N SER A 3 -0.25 -12.86 -14.31
CA SER A 3 -0.67 -12.45 -13.01
C SER A 3 0.04 -11.21 -12.54
N ASP A 4 1.05 -10.78 -13.22
CA ASP A 4 1.78 -9.61 -12.80
C ASP A 4 0.96 -8.36 -12.86
N PHE A 5 -0.05 -8.31 -13.70
CA PHE A 5 -0.87 -7.16 -13.75
C PHE A 5 -1.53 -6.89 -12.45
N LYS A 6 -2.00 -7.90 -11.78
CA LYS A 6 -2.74 -7.73 -10.56
C LYS A 6 -1.86 -7.26 -9.44
N LYS A 7 -0.55 -7.42 -9.60
CA LYS A 7 0.36 -7.06 -8.55
C LYS A 7 0.85 -5.64 -8.65
N GLU A 8 0.40 -4.90 -9.65
CA GLU A 8 0.84 -3.53 -9.76
C GLU A 8 0.21 -2.64 -8.70
N PHE A 9 -0.95 -3.02 -8.22
CA PHE A 9 -1.65 -2.24 -7.21
C PHE A 9 -2.14 -3.14 -6.10
N LEU A 10 -2.23 -2.56 -4.91
CA LEU A 10 -2.75 -3.26 -3.76
C LEU A 10 -3.99 -2.54 -3.27
N THR A 11 -4.97 -3.29 -2.82
CA THR A 11 -6.11 -2.70 -2.13
C THR A 11 -5.68 -2.35 -0.70
N PRO A 12 -6.43 -1.52 0.01
CA PRO A 12 -6.09 -1.23 1.40
C PRO A 12 -6.01 -2.50 2.25
N SER A 13 -6.88 -3.46 1.97
CA SER A 13 -6.89 -4.71 2.68
C SER A 13 -5.61 -5.51 2.42
N GLU A 14 -5.19 -5.54 1.18
CA GLU A 14 -3.96 -6.24 0.83
C GLU A 14 -2.74 -5.58 1.45
N LEU A 15 -2.73 -4.25 1.50
CA LEU A 15 -1.63 -3.54 2.13
C LEU A 15 -1.58 -3.83 3.62
N ALA A 16 -2.73 -3.82 4.26
CA ALA A 16 -2.80 -4.13 5.69
C ALA A 16 -2.27 -5.52 5.96
N GLU A 17 -2.65 -6.46 5.12
CA GLU A 17 -2.20 -7.83 5.27
C GLU A 17 -0.70 -7.95 5.03
N ARG A 18 -0.21 -7.26 4.04
CA ARG A 18 1.22 -7.28 3.71
C ARG A 18 2.05 -6.77 4.88
N TRP A 19 1.59 -5.72 5.54
CA TRP A 19 2.32 -5.13 6.66
C TRP A 19 1.88 -5.68 8.01
N ARG A 20 0.91 -6.58 7.99
CA ARG A 20 0.42 -7.26 9.18
C ARG A 20 -0.09 -6.27 10.22
N VAL A 21 -0.87 -5.31 9.74
CA VAL A 21 -1.52 -4.34 10.61
C VAL A 21 -3.01 -4.39 10.34
N HIS A 22 -3.77 -3.85 11.27
CA HIS A 22 -5.22 -3.79 11.10
C HIS A 22 -5.54 -2.79 9.99
N ILE A 23 -6.55 -3.09 9.19
CA ILE A 23 -6.91 -2.23 8.09
C ILE A 23 -7.26 -0.82 8.55
N GLY A 24 -7.74 -0.69 9.76
CA GLY A 24 -8.04 0.63 10.34
C GLY A 24 -6.86 1.56 10.37
N PHE A 25 -5.65 1.00 10.52
CA PHE A 25 -4.44 1.82 10.49
C PHE A 25 -4.21 2.38 9.10
N VAL A 26 -4.42 1.55 8.08
CA VAL A 26 -4.22 1.98 6.70
C VAL A 26 -5.20 3.11 6.36
N GLU A 27 -6.43 2.96 6.78
CA GLU A 27 -7.46 3.96 6.53
C GLU A 27 -7.16 5.26 7.27
N ARG A 28 -6.64 5.15 8.48
CA ARG A 28 -6.29 6.30 9.27
C ARG A 28 -5.14 7.07 8.64
N TRP A 29 -4.11 6.37 8.16
CA TRP A 29 -2.99 7.02 7.50
C TRP A 29 -3.48 7.81 6.29
N ARG A 30 -4.38 7.20 5.52
CA ARG A 30 -4.91 7.85 4.33
C ARG A 30 -5.68 9.11 4.72
N ARG A 31 -6.48 9.01 5.75
CA ARG A 31 -7.29 10.13 6.20
C ARG A 31 -6.42 11.27 6.73
N GLU A 32 -5.31 10.93 7.32
CA GLU A 32 -4.40 11.91 7.90
C GLU A 32 -3.38 12.45 6.89
N GLY A 33 -3.42 11.98 5.67
CA GLY A 33 -2.48 12.43 4.67
C GLY A 33 -1.08 11.91 4.84
N LYS A 34 -0.93 10.81 5.57
CA LYS A 34 0.38 10.22 5.80
C LYS A 34 0.69 9.18 4.75
N PRO A 35 1.98 8.89 4.50
CA PRO A 35 2.31 7.83 3.56
C PRO A 35 1.71 6.52 4.02
N PRO A 36 1.46 5.61 3.13
CA PRO A 36 1.87 5.66 1.72
C PRO A 36 0.89 6.45 0.86
N SER A 37 1.35 6.91 -0.27
CA SER A 37 0.50 7.58 -1.24
C SER A 37 -0.49 6.60 -1.84
N PHE A 38 -1.62 7.10 -2.23
CA PHE A 38 -2.65 6.22 -2.80
C PHE A 38 -3.26 6.86 -4.04
N TYR A 39 -3.99 6.04 -4.79
CA TYR A 39 -4.66 6.48 -6.01
C TYR A 39 -6.13 6.13 -5.89
N THR A 40 -6.97 6.98 -6.43
CA THR A 40 -8.39 6.67 -6.51
C THR A 40 -8.72 6.40 -7.97
N ILE A 41 -9.02 5.16 -8.28
CA ILE A 41 -9.30 4.75 -9.65
C ILE A 41 -10.65 4.08 -9.67
N ASN A 42 -11.56 4.64 -10.44
CA ASN A 42 -12.92 4.11 -10.53
C ASN A 42 -13.57 3.97 -9.16
N GLY A 43 -13.33 4.96 -8.31
CA GLY A 43 -13.93 4.94 -6.98
C GLY A 43 -13.27 3.99 -6.01
N LYS A 44 -12.18 3.36 -6.41
CA LYS A 44 -11.47 2.44 -5.53
C LYS A 44 -10.15 3.02 -5.10
N ILE A 45 -9.81 2.79 -3.85
CA ILE A 45 -8.53 3.22 -3.31
C ILE A 45 -7.51 2.14 -3.61
N LEU A 46 -6.42 2.51 -4.25
CA LEU A 46 -5.36 1.56 -4.61
C LEU A 46 -4.01 2.14 -4.25
N TYR A 47 -3.09 1.26 -3.90
CA TYR A 47 -1.72 1.64 -3.57
C TYR A 47 -0.81 1.01 -4.61
N LYS A 48 0.08 1.80 -5.19
CA LYS A 48 0.96 1.28 -6.22
C LYS A 48 2.07 0.46 -5.57
N LEU A 49 2.20 -0.79 -5.99
CA LEU A 49 3.15 -1.70 -5.37
C LEU A 49 4.56 -1.15 -5.40
N ALA A 50 4.98 -0.56 -6.51
CA ALA A 50 6.33 -0.01 -6.61
C ALA A 50 6.58 1.04 -5.54
N GLU A 51 5.58 1.86 -5.25
CA GLU A 51 5.72 2.89 -4.22
C GLU A 51 5.73 2.30 -2.83
N ILE A 52 4.98 1.22 -2.64
CA ILE A 52 4.98 0.51 -1.36
C ILE A 52 6.36 -0.10 -1.13
N GLU A 53 6.94 -0.68 -2.16
CA GLU A 53 8.26 -1.27 -2.05
C GLU A 53 9.32 -0.21 -1.78
N ASP A 54 9.19 0.95 -2.39
CA ASP A 54 10.11 2.05 -2.15
C ASP A 54 10.04 2.51 -0.70
N LEU A 55 8.84 2.60 -0.18
CA LEU A 55 8.65 3.01 1.20
C LEU A 55 9.23 1.98 2.17
N GLU A 56 9.03 0.73 1.87
CA GLU A 56 9.57 -0.36 2.69
C GLU A 56 11.09 -0.30 2.69
N SER A 57 11.69 -0.02 1.55
CA SER A 57 13.12 0.09 1.45
C SER A 57 13.64 1.26 2.26
N ALA A 58 12.93 2.38 2.24
CA ALA A 58 13.34 3.55 2.98
C ALA A 58 13.25 3.34 4.48
N LYS A 59 12.36 2.45 4.92
CA LYS A 59 12.19 2.17 6.34
C LYS A 59 13.00 0.96 6.81
N ARG A 60 13.74 0.36 5.92
CA ARG A 60 14.46 -0.83 6.26
C ARG A 60 15.49 -0.52 7.33
N GLN A 61 15.56 -1.39 8.31
CA GLN A 61 16.52 -1.26 9.37
C GLN A 61 17.64 -2.21 9.15
N SER A 62 18.86 -1.73 9.33
CA SER A 62 19.98 -2.59 9.13
C SER A 62 20.66 -2.82 10.45
N ASN A 63 21.06 -4.02 10.68
CA ASN A 63 21.71 -4.34 11.94
C ASN A 63 23.09 -4.78 11.69
#